data_c3d6f2692d48fe188cec2d073abb4a3d
#
_entry.id   c3d6f2692d48fe188cec2d073abb4a3d
#
_cell.length_a   1.000
_cell.length_b   1.000
_cell.length_c   1.000
_cell.angle_alpha   90.00
_cell.angle_beta   90.00
_cell.angle_gamma   90.00
#
_symmetry.space_group_name_H-M   'P 1'
#
loop_
_entity.id
_entity.type
_entity.pdbx_description
1 polymer ?
#
loop_
_entity_poly.entity_id
_entity_poly.type
_entity_poly.pdbx_seq_one_letter_code
_entity_poly.pdbx_strand_id
1 'polypeptide(L)'
;MTEYETYKETAISSFRLAVELFNRPYENGREEGVLILLDHSFEMLLKAAILRRGGEIRADDGSGQTVSLETCVKRCRDGTRDNQRMQCLSKSEAAAIFSLNNLRDYAQHEQVDVREQQLYLQSRQCSDIFEAILTRVFNESLSQYLPERVLPLSTTVPTDIAT
;
A
#
# COMPACT_ATOMS: atom_id res chain seq x y z
N MET A 1 -16.16 -7.74 15.06
CA MET A 1 -15.30 -7.09 14.04
C MET A 1 -15.84 -7.42 12.66
N THR A 2 -16.04 -6.41 11.83
CA THR A 2 -16.51 -6.59 10.47
C THR A 2 -15.39 -7.12 9.57
N GLU A 3 -15.76 -7.67 8.41
CA GLU A 3 -14.77 -8.17 7.45
C GLU A 3 -13.82 -7.05 7.00
N TYR A 4 -14.36 -5.85 6.70
CA TYR A 4 -13.49 -4.76 6.26
C TYR A 4 -12.53 -4.28 7.37
N GLU A 5 -12.93 -4.36 8.62
CA GLU A 5 -12.04 -4.01 9.74
C GLU A 5 -10.87 -4.98 9.85
N THR A 6 -11.10 -6.26 9.63
CA THR A 6 -10.04 -7.27 9.60
C THR A 6 -9.00 -6.96 8.51
N TYR A 7 -9.47 -6.65 7.30
CA TYR A 7 -8.57 -6.27 6.20
C TYR A 7 -7.83 -4.97 6.49
N LYS A 8 -8.52 -3.99 7.08
CA LYS A 8 -7.90 -2.70 7.46
C LYS A 8 -6.79 -2.91 8.50
N GLU A 9 -7.05 -3.70 9.53
CA GLU A 9 -6.05 -4.01 10.54
C GLU A 9 -4.83 -4.72 9.96
N THR A 10 -5.06 -5.67 9.05
CA THR A 10 -3.97 -6.35 8.35
C THR A 10 -3.16 -5.36 7.51
N ALA A 11 -3.83 -4.45 6.81
CA ALA A 11 -3.16 -3.42 6.03
C ALA A 11 -2.27 -2.54 6.91
N ILE A 12 -2.79 -2.07 8.03
CA ILE A 12 -2.05 -1.22 8.97
C ILE A 12 -0.86 -1.98 9.56
N SER A 13 -1.04 -3.23 9.96
CA SER A 13 0.03 -4.07 10.49
C SER A 13 1.15 -4.26 9.46
N SER A 14 0.80 -4.56 8.22
CA SER A 14 1.78 -4.72 7.14
C SER A 14 2.52 -3.42 6.85
N PHE A 15 1.81 -2.30 6.86
CA PHE A 15 2.41 -0.99 6.66
C PHE A 15 3.40 -0.64 7.78
N ARG A 16 3.02 -0.90 9.04
CA ARG A 16 3.91 -0.69 10.20
C ARG A 16 5.17 -1.53 10.09
N LEU A 17 5.05 -2.80 9.70
CA LEU A 17 6.19 -3.67 9.48
C LEU A 17 7.09 -3.14 8.37
N ALA A 18 6.52 -2.61 7.29
CA ALA A 18 7.29 -2.00 6.22
C ALA A 18 8.12 -0.81 6.73
N VAL A 19 7.53 0.05 7.55
CA VAL A 19 8.22 1.21 8.14
C VAL A 19 9.34 0.74 9.08
N GLU A 20 9.07 -0.23 9.93
CA GLU A 20 10.08 -0.80 10.84
C GLU A 20 11.24 -1.40 10.05
N LEU A 21 10.94 -2.15 8.99
CA LEU A 21 11.95 -2.76 8.14
C LEU A 21 12.75 -1.70 7.38
N PHE A 22 12.10 -0.65 6.90
CA PHE A 22 12.78 0.46 6.23
C PHE A 22 13.82 1.10 7.14
N ASN A 23 13.49 1.27 8.41
CA ASN A 23 14.37 1.91 9.41
C ASN A 23 15.39 0.96 10.03
N ARG A 24 15.39 -0.32 9.62
CA ARG A 24 16.34 -1.30 10.14
C ARG A 24 17.75 -1.00 9.65
N PRO A 25 18.78 -1.12 10.53
CA PRO A 25 20.16 -0.81 10.13
C PRO A 25 20.82 -1.84 9.21
N TYR A 26 20.25 -3.03 9.08
CA TYR A 26 20.82 -4.10 8.27
C TYR A 26 20.20 -4.11 6.88
N GLU A 27 21.05 -4.27 5.86
CA GLU A 27 20.65 -4.19 4.45
C GLU A 27 20.00 -5.46 3.89
N ASN A 28 20.39 -6.62 4.41
CA ASN A 28 19.98 -7.91 3.84
C ASN A 28 18.44 -8.06 3.82
N GLY A 29 17.89 -8.17 2.62
CA GLY A 29 16.46 -8.37 2.40
C GLY A 29 15.60 -7.14 2.69
N ARG A 30 16.21 -6.01 3.01
CA ARG A 30 15.50 -4.80 3.42
C ARG A 30 14.67 -4.21 2.28
N GLU A 31 15.28 -3.98 1.13
CA GLU A 31 14.60 -3.36 -0.02
C GLU A 31 13.45 -4.24 -0.50
N GLU A 32 13.71 -5.50 -0.72
CA GLU A 32 12.69 -6.45 -1.17
C GLU A 32 11.57 -6.59 -0.14
N GLY A 33 11.94 -6.74 1.14
CA GLY A 33 10.97 -6.89 2.23
C GLY A 33 10.06 -5.67 2.37
N VAL A 34 10.62 -4.46 2.28
CA VAL A 34 9.82 -3.22 2.31
C VAL A 34 8.82 -3.19 1.16
N LEU A 35 9.26 -3.50 -0.05
CA LEU A 35 8.39 -3.50 -1.23
C LEU A 35 7.27 -4.54 -1.11
N ILE A 36 7.57 -5.74 -0.63
CA ILE A 36 6.58 -6.80 -0.43
C ILE A 36 5.53 -6.36 0.60
N LEU A 37 5.98 -5.80 1.72
CA LEU A 37 5.08 -5.38 2.79
C LEU A 37 4.21 -4.19 2.39
N LEU A 38 4.77 -3.22 1.66
CA LEU A 38 4.00 -2.09 1.13
C LEU A 38 2.95 -2.56 0.14
N ASP A 39 3.34 -3.41 -0.79
CA ASP A 39 2.43 -3.96 -1.80
C ASP A 39 1.27 -4.70 -1.12
N HIS A 40 1.58 -5.58 -0.18
CA HIS A 40 0.59 -6.32 0.60
C HIS A 40 -0.32 -5.38 1.40
N SER A 41 0.25 -4.33 1.99
CA SER A 41 -0.54 -3.37 2.76
C SER A 41 -1.60 -2.67 1.90
N PHE A 42 -1.25 -2.30 0.67
CA PHE A 42 -2.21 -1.70 -0.26
C PHE A 42 -3.27 -2.69 -0.71
N GLU A 43 -2.89 -3.93 -0.98
CA GLU A 43 -3.88 -4.95 -1.33
C GLU A 43 -4.94 -5.09 -0.24
N MET A 44 -4.50 -5.20 1.00
CA MET A 44 -5.41 -5.32 2.15
C MET A 44 -6.24 -4.05 2.36
N LEU A 45 -5.62 -2.88 2.21
CA LEU A 45 -6.31 -1.60 2.40
C LEU A 45 -7.39 -1.39 1.34
N LEU A 46 -7.09 -1.71 0.08
CA LEU A 46 -8.07 -1.57 -1.00
C LEU A 46 -9.21 -2.56 -0.88
N LYS A 47 -8.94 -3.78 -0.44
CA LYS A 47 -10.00 -4.74 -0.11
C LYS A 47 -10.91 -4.22 1.00
N ALA A 48 -10.31 -3.66 2.04
CA ALA A 48 -11.07 -3.02 3.12
C ALA A 48 -11.93 -1.86 2.59
N ALA A 49 -11.36 -1.03 1.71
CA ALA A 49 -12.07 0.10 1.12
C ALA A 49 -13.25 -0.35 0.26
N ILE A 50 -13.06 -1.38 -0.56
CA ILE A 50 -14.12 -1.94 -1.40
C ILE A 50 -15.27 -2.45 -0.52
N LEU A 51 -14.95 -3.24 0.50
CA LEU A 51 -15.95 -3.78 1.42
C LEU A 51 -16.66 -2.66 2.18
N ARG A 52 -15.93 -1.66 2.65
CA ARG A 52 -16.50 -0.51 3.38
C ARG A 52 -17.50 0.26 2.52
N ARG A 53 -17.25 0.32 1.22
CA ARG A 53 -18.10 1.00 0.24
C ARG A 53 -19.18 0.09 -0.36
N GLY A 54 -19.38 -1.11 0.21
CA GLY A 54 -20.44 -2.02 -0.19
C GLY A 54 -20.12 -2.87 -1.42
N GLY A 55 -18.87 -2.93 -1.83
CA GLY A 55 -18.44 -3.77 -2.95
C GLY A 55 -18.10 -5.18 -2.53
N GLU A 56 -17.73 -6.00 -3.50
CA GLU A 56 -17.38 -7.40 -3.32
C GLU A 56 -15.91 -7.63 -3.68
N ILE A 57 -15.24 -8.48 -2.91
CA ILE A 57 -13.83 -8.81 -3.13
C ILE A 57 -13.60 -10.26 -3.55
N ARG A 58 -14.65 -11.09 -3.59
CA ARG A 58 -14.53 -12.48 -4.05
C ARG A 58 -14.50 -12.52 -5.57
N ALA A 59 -13.69 -13.42 -6.11
CA ALA A 59 -13.65 -13.64 -7.56
C ALA A 59 -14.94 -14.32 -8.03
N ASP A 60 -15.39 -13.99 -9.25
CA ASP A 60 -16.64 -14.51 -9.82
C ASP A 60 -16.51 -15.93 -10.38
N ASP A 61 -15.37 -16.59 -10.17
CA ASP A 61 -15.07 -17.91 -10.73
C ASP A 61 -15.47 -19.09 -9.83
N GLY A 62 -16.10 -18.81 -8.70
CA GLY A 62 -16.53 -19.84 -7.76
C GLY A 62 -15.42 -20.45 -6.92
N SER A 63 -14.18 -19.95 -7.04
CA SER A 63 -13.03 -20.46 -6.29
C SER A 63 -13.04 -20.10 -4.81
N GLY A 64 -13.81 -19.07 -4.42
CA GLY A 64 -13.79 -18.48 -3.08
C GLY A 64 -12.57 -17.59 -2.83
N GLN A 65 -11.68 -17.48 -3.80
CA GLN A 65 -10.50 -16.60 -3.69
C GLN A 65 -10.87 -15.14 -3.84
N THR A 66 -10.08 -14.27 -3.22
CA THR A 66 -10.26 -12.84 -3.36
C THR A 66 -9.55 -12.33 -4.63
N VAL A 67 -10.04 -11.20 -5.14
CA VAL A 67 -9.48 -10.58 -6.34
C VAL A 67 -8.05 -10.07 -6.10
N SER A 68 -7.29 -9.92 -7.18
CA SER A 68 -5.92 -9.44 -7.15
C SER A 68 -5.83 -7.95 -6.78
N LEU A 69 -4.63 -7.51 -6.42
CA LEU A 69 -4.35 -6.09 -6.21
C LEU A 69 -4.71 -5.27 -7.45
N GLU A 70 -4.35 -5.73 -8.63
CA GLU A 70 -4.65 -5.03 -9.89
C GLU A 70 -6.15 -4.78 -10.04
N THR A 71 -6.96 -5.80 -9.77
CA THR A 71 -8.43 -5.67 -9.82
C THR A 71 -8.93 -4.69 -8.77
N CYS A 72 -8.39 -4.75 -7.55
CA CYS A 72 -8.75 -3.80 -6.49
C CYS A 72 -8.46 -2.36 -6.90
N VAL A 73 -7.28 -2.11 -7.47
CA VAL A 73 -6.88 -0.77 -7.92
C VAL A 73 -7.84 -0.27 -8.99
N LYS A 74 -8.16 -1.09 -9.97
CA LYS A 74 -9.09 -0.72 -11.05
C LYS A 74 -10.48 -0.37 -10.50
N ARG A 75 -11.00 -1.18 -9.60
CA ARG A 75 -12.30 -0.93 -8.96
C ARG A 75 -12.30 0.36 -8.15
N CYS A 76 -11.26 0.60 -7.39
CA CYS A 76 -11.14 1.79 -6.56
C CYS A 76 -10.87 3.05 -7.38
N ARG A 77 -10.25 2.92 -8.55
CA ARG A 77 -10.02 4.03 -9.48
C ARG A 77 -11.29 4.41 -10.26
N ASP A 78 -11.99 3.40 -10.78
CA ASP A 78 -13.07 3.61 -11.73
C ASP A 78 -14.47 3.41 -11.14
N GLY A 79 -14.58 2.75 -10.00
CA GLY A 79 -15.84 2.24 -9.50
C GLY A 79 -16.29 1.03 -10.34
N THR A 80 -17.50 0.57 -10.08
CA THR A 80 -18.15 -0.43 -10.93
C THR A 80 -19.48 0.14 -11.43
N ARG A 81 -20.04 -0.51 -12.48
CA ARG A 81 -21.31 -0.12 -13.04
C ARG A 81 -22.42 -0.05 -11.98
N ASP A 82 -22.39 -0.99 -11.04
CA ASP A 82 -23.40 -1.12 -9.99
C ASP A 82 -23.06 -0.34 -8.73
N ASN A 83 -21.80 0.08 -8.58
CA ASN A 83 -21.34 0.75 -7.37
C ASN A 83 -20.24 1.78 -7.67
N GLN A 84 -20.65 2.99 -8.00
CA GLN A 84 -19.72 4.11 -8.22
C GLN A 84 -19.08 4.62 -6.92
N ARG A 85 -19.67 4.28 -5.77
CA ARG A 85 -19.14 4.68 -4.45
C ARG A 85 -17.81 4.00 -4.13
N MET A 86 -17.47 2.91 -4.83
CA MET A 86 -16.16 2.28 -4.69
C MET A 86 -15.02 3.17 -5.19
N GLN A 87 -15.31 4.14 -6.04
CA GLN A 87 -14.31 5.05 -6.55
C GLN A 87 -13.72 5.88 -5.39
N CYS A 88 -12.50 5.58 -5.03
CA CYS A 88 -11.81 6.22 -3.91
C CYS A 88 -10.33 6.52 -4.19
N LEU A 89 -9.86 6.21 -5.40
CA LEU A 89 -8.50 6.51 -5.85
C LEU A 89 -8.52 7.49 -7.00
N SER A 90 -7.58 8.43 -6.99
CA SER A 90 -7.29 9.23 -8.17
C SER A 90 -6.50 8.37 -9.19
N LYS A 91 -6.44 8.83 -10.43
CA LYS A 91 -5.66 8.17 -11.48
C LYS A 91 -4.17 8.15 -11.13
N SER A 92 -3.65 9.24 -10.54
CA SER A 92 -2.25 9.32 -10.15
C SER A 92 -1.94 8.40 -8.98
N GLU A 93 -2.83 8.28 -8.01
CA GLU A 93 -2.69 7.33 -6.90
C GLU A 93 -2.68 5.90 -7.40
N ALA A 94 -3.59 5.56 -8.30
CA ALA A 94 -3.65 4.22 -8.90
C ALA A 94 -2.36 3.90 -9.67
N ALA A 95 -1.84 4.85 -10.45
CA ALA A 95 -0.60 4.70 -11.19
C ALA A 95 0.58 4.45 -10.24
N ALA A 96 0.62 5.15 -9.10
CA ALA A 96 1.67 4.97 -8.10
C ALA A 96 1.62 3.58 -7.47
N ILE A 97 0.43 3.06 -7.17
CA ILE A 97 0.26 1.71 -6.63
C ILE A 97 0.68 0.65 -7.67
N PHE A 98 0.34 0.84 -8.94
CA PHE A 98 0.81 -0.04 -10.01
C PHE A 98 2.33 0.00 -10.14
N SER A 99 2.96 1.18 -10.03
CA SER A 99 4.42 1.31 -10.05
C SER A 99 5.07 0.57 -8.89
N LEU A 100 4.49 0.65 -7.70
CA LEU A 100 4.96 -0.09 -6.54
C LEU A 100 4.89 -1.60 -6.79
N ASN A 101 3.76 -2.08 -7.30
CA ASN A 101 3.56 -3.50 -7.60
C ASN A 101 4.59 -4.00 -8.63
N ASN A 102 4.82 -3.21 -9.68
CA ASN A 102 5.81 -3.55 -10.70
C ASN A 102 7.22 -3.55 -10.12
N LEU A 103 7.56 -2.61 -9.28
CA LEU A 103 8.88 -2.54 -8.64
C LEU A 103 9.09 -3.73 -7.70
N ARG A 104 8.06 -4.12 -6.95
CA ARG A 104 8.10 -5.30 -6.11
C ARG A 104 8.35 -6.56 -6.93
N ASP A 105 7.61 -6.73 -8.02
CA ASP A 105 7.78 -7.89 -8.90
C ASP A 105 9.18 -7.91 -9.52
N TYR A 106 9.66 -6.77 -9.96
CA TYR A 106 10.99 -6.63 -10.55
C TYR A 106 12.08 -6.98 -9.53
N ALA A 107 12.01 -6.43 -8.33
CA ALA A 107 12.97 -6.71 -7.27
C ALA A 107 12.97 -8.20 -6.86
N GLN A 108 11.78 -8.79 -6.80
CA GLN A 108 11.60 -10.16 -6.33
C GLN A 108 12.03 -11.20 -7.38
N HIS A 109 11.74 -10.97 -8.66
CA HIS A 109 11.95 -11.96 -9.71
C HIS A 109 13.27 -11.76 -10.47
N GLU A 110 13.71 -10.53 -10.63
CA GLU A 110 14.94 -10.21 -11.36
C GLU A 110 16.16 -10.05 -10.46
N GLN A 111 15.98 -10.10 -9.15
CA GLN A 111 17.05 -9.95 -8.16
C GLN A 111 17.87 -8.67 -8.37
N VAL A 112 17.19 -7.58 -8.71
CA VAL A 112 17.84 -6.30 -8.97
C VAL A 112 17.84 -5.47 -7.68
N ASP A 113 18.96 -4.83 -7.41
CA ASP A 113 19.10 -3.91 -6.29
C ASP A 113 18.32 -2.63 -6.57
N VAL A 114 17.39 -2.32 -5.68
CA VAL A 114 16.68 -1.06 -5.69
C VAL A 114 17.53 -0.03 -4.98
N ARG A 115 17.77 1.12 -5.62
CA ARG A 115 18.56 2.18 -5.01
C ARG A 115 17.87 2.73 -3.77
N GLU A 116 18.66 3.08 -2.77
CA GLU A 116 18.17 3.67 -1.52
C GLU A 116 17.26 4.88 -1.77
N GLN A 117 17.67 5.74 -2.70
CA GLN A 117 16.86 6.89 -3.10
C GLN A 117 15.51 6.49 -3.65
N GLN A 118 15.47 5.50 -4.53
CA GLN A 118 14.24 5.01 -5.14
C GLN A 118 13.33 4.40 -4.08
N LEU A 119 13.89 3.61 -3.18
CA LEU A 119 13.15 3.03 -2.07
C LEU A 119 12.55 4.11 -1.17
N TYR A 120 13.34 5.13 -0.83
CA TYR A 120 12.89 6.25 -0.01
C TYR A 120 11.72 7.00 -0.67
N LEU A 121 11.89 7.40 -1.92
CA LEU A 121 10.86 8.14 -2.64
C LEU A 121 9.58 7.33 -2.81
N GLN A 122 9.72 6.05 -3.14
CA GLN A 122 8.59 5.15 -3.30
C GLN A 122 7.84 4.96 -1.98
N SER A 123 8.58 4.74 -0.89
CA SER A 123 7.98 4.55 0.43
C SER A 123 7.30 5.82 0.93
N ARG A 124 7.89 6.99 0.66
CA ARG A 124 7.29 8.28 1.01
C ARG A 124 5.97 8.50 0.28
N GLN A 125 5.97 8.28 -1.02
CA GLN A 125 4.76 8.39 -1.84
C GLN A 125 3.68 7.41 -1.38
N CYS A 126 4.07 6.18 -1.07
CA CYS A 126 3.16 5.16 -0.55
C CYS A 126 2.53 5.59 0.78
N SER A 127 3.31 6.20 1.66
CA SER A 127 2.80 6.69 2.95
C SER A 127 1.73 7.76 2.76
N ASP A 128 1.96 8.68 1.84
CA ASP A 128 1.01 9.75 1.55
C ASP A 128 -0.29 9.18 0.96
N ILE A 129 -0.19 8.21 0.08
CA ILE A 129 -1.37 7.56 -0.54
C ILE A 129 -2.13 6.72 0.50
N PHE A 130 -1.42 5.97 1.33
CA PHE A 130 -2.03 5.17 2.39
C PHE A 130 -2.83 6.06 3.34
N GLU A 131 -2.23 7.18 3.78
CA GLU A 131 -2.90 8.19 4.60
C GLU A 131 -4.13 8.75 3.92
N ALA A 132 -4.04 9.08 2.63
CA ALA A 132 -5.16 9.63 1.87
C ALA A 132 -6.34 8.65 1.80
N ILE A 133 -6.07 7.36 1.61
CA ILE A 133 -7.12 6.33 1.57
C ILE A 133 -7.75 6.16 2.95
N LEU A 134 -6.94 6.09 4.02
CA LEU A 134 -7.45 6.00 5.39
C LEU A 134 -8.40 7.15 5.71
N THR A 135 -8.00 8.37 5.37
CA THR A 135 -8.80 9.56 5.62
C THR A 135 -10.08 9.55 4.79
N ARG A 136 -9.95 9.25 3.50
CA ARG A 136 -11.06 9.34 2.54
C ARG A 136 -12.14 8.29 2.78
N VAL A 137 -11.74 7.07 3.10
CA VAL A 137 -12.67 5.94 3.22
C VAL A 137 -13.08 5.68 4.67
N PHE A 138 -12.16 5.80 5.61
CA PHE A 138 -12.38 5.40 7.00
C PHE A 138 -12.43 6.58 7.98
N ASN A 139 -12.12 7.79 7.51
CA ASN A 139 -12.02 8.98 8.34
C ASN A 139 -11.01 8.80 9.48
N GLU A 140 -9.90 8.14 9.19
CA GLU A 140 -8.82 7.88 10.12
C GLU A 140 -7.52 8.47 9.62
N SER A 141 -6.56 8.66 10.51
CA SER A 141 -5.23 9.16 10.19
C SER A 141 -4.17 8.12 10.51
N LEU A 142 -3.13 8.08 9.70
CA LEU A 142 -2.00 7.18 9.92
C LEU A 142 -1.30 7.47 11.25
N SER A 143 -1.35 8.72 11.73
CA SER A 143 -0.79 9.12 13.02
C SER A 143 -1.44 8.42 14.21
N GLN A 144 -2.65 7.90 14.06
CA GLN A 144 -3.31 7.09 15.08
C GLN A 144 -2.61 5.75 15.30
N TYR A 145 -1.87 5.29 14.32
CA TYR A 145 -1.28 3.96 14.30
C TYR A 145 0.25 3.96 14.34
N LEU A 146 0.88 5.09 13.99
CA LEU A 146 2.33 5.23 13.94
C LEU A 146 2.78 6.46 14.71
N PRO A 147 3.82 6.33 15.54
CA PRO A 147 4.45 7.51 16.16
C PRO A 147 5.05 8.42 15.07
N GLU A 148 4.94 9.72 15.26
CA GLU A 148 5.44 10.71 14.30
C GLU A 148 6.90 10.51 13.90
N ARG A 149 7.75 10.13 14.84
CA ARG A 149 9.19 9.96 14.60
C ARG A 149 9.54 8.80 13.67
N VAL A 150 8.60 7.88 13.41
CA VAL A 150 8.84 6.76 12.49
C VAL A 150 8.14 6.94 11.16
N LEU A 151 7.37 7.99 11.05
CA LEU A 151 6.81 8.38 9.77
C LEU A 151 7.82 9.08 8.92
N PRO A 152 7.64 8.62 7.81
CA PRO A 152 8.52 7.84 7.17
C PRO A 152 9.71 8.52 7.06
N LEU A 153 10.25 7.74 7.73
CA LEU A 153 11.08 8.04 6.74
C LEU A 153 11.31 9.47 6.82
N SER A 154 11.74 9.90 7.93
CA SER A 154 12.14 11.24 8.19
C SER A 154 11.86 12.27 7.07
N THR A 155 11.62 13.46 7.39
CA THR A 155 11.45 14.55 6.43
C THR A 155 12.77 14.91 5.71
N THR A 156 13.87 14.24 6.08
CA THR A 156 15.17 14.55 5.52
C THR A 156 15.52 13.55 4.43
N VAL A 157 15.85 14.05 3.26
CA VAL A 157 16.34 13.24 2.15
C VAL A 157 17.68 12.62 2.56
N PRO A 158 17.90 11.32 2.34
CA PRO A 158 19.19 10.70 2.67
C PRO A 158 20.35 11.41 2.01
N THR A 159 21.43 11.56 2.78
CA THR A 159 22.59 12.36 2.35
C THR A 159 23.35 11.74 1.18
N ASP A 160 23.25 10.47 0.97
CA ASP A 160 23.85 9.80 -0.19
C ASP A 160 23.23 10.24 -1.52
N ILE A 161 22.08 10.87 -1.47
CA ILE A 161 21.45 11.44 -2.66
C ILE A 161 22.10 12.76 -3.05
N ALA A 162 22.73 13.44 -2.12
CA ALA A 162 23.34 14.74 -2.34
C ALA A 162 24.72 14.64 -3.00
N THR A 163 25.25 13.45 -3.17
CA THR A 163 26.48 13.16 -3.88
C THR A 163 26.17 12.47 -5.19
#